data_10c05680124d3d0d5de05520de73df7e
#
_entry.id   10c05680124d3d0d5de05520de73df7e
#
_cell.length_a   1.000
_cell.length_b   1.000
_cell.length_c   1.000
_cell.angle_alpha   90.00
_cell.angle_beta   90.00
_cell.angle_gamma   90.00
#
_symmetry.space_group_name_H-M   'P 1'
#
loop_
_entity.id
_entity.type
_entity.pdbx_description
1 polymer ?
#
loop_
_entity_poly.entity_id
_entity_poly.type
_entity_poly.pdbx_seq_one_letter_code
_entity_poly.pdbx_strand_id
1 'polypeptide(L)'
;MKGAAGVAIAAPLLSACVTSGSNDDKPAAGAGDKSADNPLGVKDDAPLEVVIFKGGYGDDYAKHAEDLYKGKHAKATIDHKGIQKVGEALQPRFVANTPPDVVDNTGAGRLDLATLVSAKQLSELTELLDAPSFDDPNTKVRDTLLPGVVDDGTFDKQVLTLNFTYTVWGLWYSKPLFASKGWAYPKTWDEMLALCATIKAAGIAPWTYQGKYPEYINDPLLTMAAKIGGEALLSSVDNLEPNAWKADGLKAAAEAFAELAAKGYIMSGSEALSHTEAQAAWCQGKAAFIPCGSWLESEQKGVAPNGFDMVMGPVPSRTGSDKMGGAAVQAASSESYIVPSKAKNVAGGLEYLRILFSKQSAKSFAQSAGTLPAVAGATDGLTLSSGLGSTRDAITAAGKEAFSFRFRTWYAPLAKAVDDATGELVNKRATAAEWAQRVQKAADALAKDSGVKKYTR
;
A
#
# COMPACT_ATOMS: atom_id res chain seq x y z
N MET A 1 79.98 -3.72 -49.03
CA MET A 1 79.04 -4.53 -49.86
C MET A 1 77.67 -4.51 -49.23
N LYS A 2 76.67 -4.03 -49.99
CA LYS A 2 75.20 -4.24 -49.85
C LYS A 2 74.66 -3.98 -48.47
N GLY A 3 73.93 -2.94 -48.04
CA GLY A 3 72.84 -2.24 -48.74
C GLY A 3 71.53 -2.92 -48.51
N ALA A 4 70.73 -2.49 -47.46
CA ALA A 4 69.33 -2.70 -47.45
C ALA A 4 68.67 -1.57 -46.66
N ALA A 5 67.83 -0.80 -47.33
CA ALA A 5 67.00 0.26 -46.81
C ALA A 5 65.77 -0.31 -46.07
N GLY A 6 65.50 0.18 -44.88
CA GLY A 6 64.31 -0.11 -44.14
C GLY A 6 63.37 1.11 -44.07
N VAL A 7 62.21 0.98 -44.64
CA VAL A 7 61.13 1.98 -44.64
C VAL A 7 60.53 2.08 -43.25
N ALA A 8 60.56 3.26 -42.63
CA ALA A 8 59.86 3.57 -41.40
C ALA A 8 58.39 3.93 -41.71
N ILE A 9 57.44 3.12 -41.22
CA ILE A 9 56.07 3.42 -41.25
C ILE A 9 55.71 4.06 -39.89
N ALA A 10 55.37 5.34 -39.90
CA ALA A 10 54.83 6.04 -38.72
C ALA A 10 53.38 5.67 -38.52
N ALA A 11 53.06 5.05 -37.37
CA ALA A 11 51.69 4.87 -36.88
C ALA A 11 51.33 6.03 -35.96
N PRO A 12 50.13 6.63 -36.10
CA PRO A 12 49.67 7.64 -35.14
C PRO A 12 49.22 6.98 -33.83
N LEU A 13 49.81 7.42 -32.74
CA LEU A 13 49.35 7.11 -31.38
C LEU A 13 48.03 7.84 -31.13
N LEU A 14 46.93 7.11 -31.15
CA LEU A 14 45.63 7.54 -30.57
C LEU A 14 45.73 7.43 -29.05
N SER A 15 45.87 8.55 -28.37
CA SER A 15 45.72 8.65 -26.92
C SER A 15 44.24 8.36 -26.56
N ALA A 16 43.96 7.15 -26.10
CA ALA A 16 42.73 6.85 -25.43
C ALA A 16 42.83 7.38 -24.00
N CYS A 17 42.09 8.47 -23.68
CA CYS A 17 41.81 8.86 -22.32
C CYS A 17 40.93 7.78 -21.67
N VAL A 18 41.56 6.99 -20.81
CA VAL A 18 40.82 6.11 -19.89
C VAL A 18 40.25 7.00 -18.78
N THR A 19 38.98 7.38 -18.89
CA THR A 19 38.21 7.86 -17.76
C THR A 19 37.69 6.62 -17.03
N SER A 20 38.28 6.35 -15.89
CA SER A 20 37.75 5.39 -14.91
C SER A 20 36.45 5.94 -14.31
N GLY A 21 35.33 5.54 -14.89
CA GLY A 21 33.99 5.69 -14.33
C GLY A 21 33.34 4.32 -14.30
N SER A 22 33.38 3.68 -13.15
CA SER A 22 32.66 2.44 -12.89
C SER A 22 31.18 2.75 -12.71
N ASN A 23 30.40 2.56 -13.75
CA ASN A 23 29.00 2.19 -13.66
C ASN A 23 28.74 1.27 -14.86
N ASP A 24 28.43 0.01 -14.58
CA ASP A 24 27.93 -0.94 -15.57
C ASP A 24 26.52 -0.54 -16.02
N ASP A 25 26.38 0.54 -16.79
CA ASP A 25 25.17 0.90 -17.50
C ASP A 25 24.94 -0.05 -18.68
N LYS A 26 24.60 -1.29 -18.40
CA LYS A 26 24.02 -2.15 -19.45
C LYS A 26 22.63 -1.63 -19.77
N PRO A 27 22.30 -1.35 -21.04
CA PRO A 27 20.94 -0.98 -21.43
C PRO A 27 19.93 -1.99 -20.89
N ALA A 28 18.80 -1.51 -20.40
CA ALA A 28 17.72 -2.38 -19.96
C ALA A 28 17.29 -3.32 -21.10
N ALA A 29 16.91 -4.56 -20.77
CA ALA A 29 16.43 -5.50 -21.78
C ALA A 29 15.22 -4.91 -22.51
N GLY A 30 15.19 -5.01 -23.85
CA GLY A 30 14.17 -4.39 -24.68
C GLY A 30 14.37 -2.89 -24.95
N ALA A 31 15.48 -2.29 -24.48
CA ALA A 31 15.76 -0.87 -24.71
C ALA A 31 16.13 -0.56 -26.18
N GLY A 32 15.53 0.53 -26.68
CA GLY A 32 15.90 1.26 -27.88
C GLY A 32 16.54 2.61 -27.51
N ASP A 33 16.54 3.53 -28.47
CA ASP A 33 17.09 4.86 -28.26
C ASP A 33 16.19 5.73 -27.39
N LYS A 34 16.77 6.45 -26.44
CA LYS A 34 16.07 7.41 -25.59
C LYS A 34 15.94 8.75 -26.32
N SER A 35 14.76 9.37 -26.17
CA SER A 35 14.47 10.71 -26.68
C SER A 35 13.49 11.42 -25.75
N ALA A 36 13.19 12.70 -26.01
CA ALA A 36 12.19 13.44 -25.24
C ALA A 36 10.82 12.74 -25.29
N ASP A 37 10.44 12.18 -26.45
CA ASP A 37 9.18 11.46 -26.64
C ASP A 37 9.25 10.00 -26.19
N ASN A 38 10.43 9.44 -25.98
CA ASN A 38 10.67 8.07 -25.55
C ASN A 38 11.73 8.04 -24.45
N PRO A 39 11.43 8.61 -23.26
CA PRO A 39 12.44 8.84 -22.22
C PRO A 39 13.03 7.55 -21.65
N LEU A 40 12.29 6.44 -21.71
CA LEU A 40 12.72 5.13 -21.22
C LEU A 40 13.27 4.22 -22.34
N GLY A 41 13.33 4.71 -23.58
CA GLY A 41 13.98 3.99 -24.69
C GLY A 41 13.24 2.71 -25.08
N VAL A 42 11.91 2.71 -25.15
CA VAL A 42 11.13 1.54 -25.57
C VAL A 42 11.32 1.29 -27.09
N LYS A 43 11.48 0.04 -27.51
CA LYS A 43 11.36 -0.34 -28.89
C LYS A 43 9.90 -0.42 -29.31
N ASP A 44 9.53 0.26 -30.37
CA ASP A 44 8.14 0.44 -30.82
C ASP A 44 7.40 -0.88 -31.14
N ASP A 45 8.16 -1.92 -31.50
CA ASP A 45 7.64 -3.26 -31.88
C ASP A 45 7.87 -4.33 -30.79
N ALA A 46 8.43 -3.96 -29.63
CA ALA A 46 8.68 -4.92 -28.58
C ALA A 46 7.37 -5.39 -27.93
N PRO A 47 7.16 -6.72 -27.80
CA PRO A 47 6.00 -7.23 -27.08
C PRO A 47 6.11 -6.90 -25.58
N LEU A 48 4.96 -6.73 -24.94
CA LEU A 48 4.83 -6.44 -23.51
C LEU A 48 3.89 -7.47 -22.86
N GLU A 49 4.36 -8.19 -21.85
CA GLU A 49 3.51 -9.07 -21.04
C GLU A 49 3.16 -8.39 -19.70
N VAL A 50 1.85 -8.16 -19.49
CA VAL A 50 1.31 -7.50 -18.29
C VAL A 50 0.45 -8.49 -17.50
N VAL A 51 0.83 -8.73 -16.25
CA VAL A 51 0.07 -9.57 -15.34
C VAL A 51 -0.52 -8.72 -14.24
N ILE A 52 -1.86 -8.72 -14.14
CA ILE A 52 -2.63 -7.91 -13.20
C ILE A 52 -3.30 -8.81 -12.17
N PHE A 53 -3.25 -8.42 -10.91
CA PHE A 53 -4.05 -9.05 -9.86
C PHE A 53 -5.53 -8.73 -10.08
N LYS A 54 -6.32 -9.74 -10.42
CA LYS A 54 -7.76 -9.61 -10.63
C LYS A 54 -8.51 -9.80 -9.31
N GLY A 55 -8.43 -8.78 -8.45
CA GLY A 55 -9.10 -8.69 -7.15
C GLY A 55 -10.38 -7.87 -7.19
N GLY A 56 -10.66 -7.14 -6.11
CA GLY A 56 -11.86 -6.31 -5.94
C GLY A 56 -12.02 -5.19 -6.95
N TYR A 57 -10.91 -4.71 -7.52
CA TYR A 57 -10.92 -3.67 -8.55
C TYR A 57 -11.05 -4.20 -9.98
N GLY A 58 -11.04 -5.53 -10.17
CA GLY A 58 -10.98 -6.14 -11.50
C GLY A 58 -9.63 -5.91 -12.17
N ASP A 59 -9.61 -5.92 -13.50
CA ASP A 59 -8.42 -5.70 -14.33
C ASP A 59 -8.65 -4.73 -15.50
N ASP A 60 -9.87 -4.19 -15.63
CA ASP A 60 -10.24 -3.31 -16.74
C ASP A 60 -9.52 -1.96 -16.71
N TYR A 61 -9.16 -1.47 -15.53
CA TYR A 61 -8.38 -0.24 -15.37
C TYR A 61 -6.99 -0.35 -16.02
N ALA A 62 -6.39 -1.52 -15.98
CA ALA A 62 -5.09 -1.78 -16.59
C ALA A 62 -5.16 -1.72 -18.12
N LYS A 63 -6.28 -2.16 -18.71
CA LYS A 63 -6.52 -2.10 -20.15
C LYS A 63 -6.55 -0.67 -20.67
N HIS A 64 -7.04 0.28 -19.87
CA HIS A 64 -6.97 1.70 -20.22
C HIS A 64 -5.51 2.18 -20.38
N ALA A 65 -4.63 1.81 -19.45
CA ALA A 65 -3.21 2.13 -19.56
C ALA A 65 -2.55 1.41 -20.76
N GLU A 66 -2.98 0.19 -21.08
CA GLU A 66 -2.53 -0.57 -22.26
C GLU A 66 -2.95 0.10 -23.57
N ASP A 67 -4.15 0.65 -23.64
CA ASP A 67 -4.61 1.40 -24.81
C ASP A 67 -3.80 2.69 -25.01
N LEU A 68 -3.46 3.39 -23.94
CA LEU A 68 -2.56 4.54 -24.01
C LEU A 68 -1.14 4.12 -24.44
N TYR A 69 -0.65 2.97 -23.94
CA TYR A 69 0.65 2.43 -24.35
C TYR A 69 0.66 2.12 -25.85
N LYS A 70 -0.38 1.45 -26.38
CA LYS A 70 -0.52 1.18 -27.82
C LYS A 70 -0.68 2.46 -28.66
N GLY A 71 -1.32 3.48 -28.10
CA GLY A 71 -1.41 4.79 -28.76
C GLY A 71 -0.05 5.43 -29.00
N LYS A 72 0.92 5.15 -28.11
CA LYS A 72 2.28 5.65 -28.21
C LYS A 72 3.21 4.69 -28.97
N HIS A 73 3.06 3.38 -28.78
CA HIS A 73 3.86 2.32 -29.35
C HIS A 73 2.97 1.43 -30.24
N ALA A 74 2.59 1.94 -31.41
CA ALA A 74 1.54 1.37 -32.25
C ALA A 74 1.84 -0.03 -32.80
N LYS A 75 3.09 -0.45 -32.83
CA LYS A 75 3.52 -1.79 -33.29
C LYS A 75 3.66 -2.79 -32.14
N ALA A 76 3.59 -2.35 -30.88
CA ALA A 76 3.70 -3.22 -29.72
C ALA A 76 2.47 -4.13 -29.61
N THR A 77 2.71 -5.38 -29.26
CA THR A 77 1.67 -6.32 -28.86
C THR A 77 1.67 -6.43 -27.34
N ILE A 78 0.48 -6.44 -26.72
CA ILE A 78 0.34 -6.59 -25.28
C ILE A 78 -0.37 -7.92 -24.98
N ASP A 79 0.28 -8.76 -24.15
CA ASP A 79 -0.26 -9.99 -23.59
C ASP A 79 -0.75 -9.71 -22.17
N HIS A 80 -2.04 -9.39 -22.04
CA HIS A 80 -2.68 -9.10 -20.76
C HIS A 80 -3.17 -10.39 -20.08
N LYS A 81 -2.87 -10.53 -18.78
CA LYS A 81 -3.35 -11.65 -17.94
C LYS A 81 -3.88 -11.12 -16.61
N GLY A 82 -5.20 -11.22 -16.41
CA GLY A 82 -5.82 -10.98 -15.11
C GLY A 82 -5.88 -12.28 -14.30
N ILE A 83 -5.18 -12.36 -13.15
CA ILE A 83 -5.09 -13.57 -12.32
C ILE A 83 -5.33 -13.26 -10.84
N GLN A 84 -5.89 -14.22 -10.09
CA GLN A 84 -6.16 -14.06 -8.66
C GLN A 84 -5.04 -14.56 -7.76
N LYS A 85 -4.29 -15.57 -8.20
CA LYS A 85 -3.23 -16.23 -7.41
C LYS A 85 -1.86 -15.95 -8.03
N VAL A 86 -1.41 -14.70 -7.89
CA VAL A 86 -0.20 -14.19 -8.54
C VAL A 86 1.03 -15.04 -8.19
N GLY A 87 1.26 -15.34 -6.91
CA GLY A 87 2.41 -16.12 -6.47
C GLY A 87 2.38 -17.56 -7.00
N GLU A 88 1.23 -18.24 -6.96
CA GLU A 88 1.10 -19.60 -7.47
C GLU A 88 1.41 -19.67 -8.97
N ALA A 89 0.92 -18.71 -9.74
CA ALA A 89 1.12 -18.66 -11.19
C ALA A 89 2.54 -18.24 -11.60
N LEU A 90 3.17 -17.32 -10.87
CA LEU A 90 4.41 -16.70 -11.29
C LEU A 90 5.67 -17.22 -10.59
N GLN A 91 5.59 -17.81 -9.39
CA GLN A 91 6.74 -18.38 -8.69
C GLN A 91 7.58 -19.32 -9.57
N PRO A 92 7.00 -20.29 -10.35
CA PRO A 92 7.78 -21.13 -11.23
C PRO A 92 8.50 -20.35 -12.33
N ARG A 93 7.91 -19.25 -12.81
CA ARG A 93 8.47 -18.41 -13.86
C ARG A 93 9.65 -17.58 -13.36
N PHE A 94 9.57 -17.06 -12.12
CA PHE A 94 10.69 -16.37 -11.48
C PHE A 94 11.88 -17.31 -11.25
N VAL A 95 11.61 -18.55 -10.80
CA VAL A 95 12.65 -19.59 -10.66
C VAL A 95 13.30 -19.94 -12.00
N ALA A 96 12.50 -20.02 -13.07
CA ALA A 96 12.99 -20.31 -14.42
C ALA A 96 13.64 -19.11 -15.14
N ASN A 97 13.71 -17.92 -14.51
CA ASN A 97 14.17 -16.66 -15.12
C ASN A 97 13.38 -16.27 -16.39
N THR A 98 12.08 -16.52 -16.40
CA THR A 98 11.15 -16.14 -17.48
C THR A 98 9.94 -15.38 -16.94
N PRO A 99 10.14 -14.36 -16.08
CA PRO A 99 9.05 -13.57 -15.53
C PRO A 99 8.34 -12.76 -16.62
N PRO A 100 7.12 -12.24 -16.37
CA PRO A 100 6.48 -11.21 -17.20
C PRO A 100 7.26 -9.90 -17.19
N ASP A 101 6.85 -8.92 -18.01
CA ASP A 101 7.49 -7.62 -18.06
C ASP A 101 6.95 -6.68 -16.95
N VAL A 102 5.67 -6.79 -16.61
CA VAL A 102 5.04 -6.07 -15.50
C VAL A 102 4.19 -7.03 -14.69
N VAL A 103 4.22 -6.89 -13.37
CA VAL A 103 3.37 -7.65 -12.46
C VAL A 103 2.75 -6.71 -11.43
N ASP A 104 1.43 -6.72 -11.35
CA ASP A 104 0.71 -6.30 -10.15
C ASP A 104 0.81 -7.43 -9.10
N ASN A 105 1.75 -7.27 -8.17
CA ASN A 105 2.06 -8.27 -7.14
C ASN A 105 1.21 -8.04 -5.89
N THR A 106 -0.10 -8.18 -6.03
CA THR A 106 -1.06 -7.90 -4.97
C THR A 106 -1.89 -9.15 -4.60
N GLY A 107 -2.72 -9.00 -3.59
CA GLY A 107 -3.59 -10.06 -3.07
C GLY A 107 -2.92 -10.98 -2.06
N ALA A 108 -3.72 -11.82 -1.40
CA ALA A 108 -3.27 -12.75 -0.36
C ALA A 108 -2.27 -13.80 -0.87
N GLY A 109 -2.36 -14.14 -2.16
CA GLY A 109 -1.46 -15.09 -2.84
C GLY A 109 -0.35 -14.43 -3.64
N ARG A 110 0.10 -13.22 -3.28
CA ARG A 110 1.21 -12.52 -3.95
C ARG A 110 2.56 -13.23 -3.76
N LEU A 111 3.51 -12.89 -4.60
CA LEU A 111 4.92 -13.26 -4.40
C LEU A 111 5.48 -12.53 -3.17
N ASP A 112 6.35 -13.21 -2.44
CA ASP A 112 7.04 -12.61 -1.29
C ASP A 112 8.08 -11.58 -1.75
N LEU A 113 7.82 -10.30 -1.49
CA LEU A 113 8.70 -9.20 -1.91
C LEU A 113 10.08 -9.27 -1.26
N ALA A 114 10.18 -9.69 0.01
CA ALA A 114 11.47 -9.77 0.67
C ALA A 114 12.37 -10.81 -0.01
N THR A 115 11.80 -11.93 -0.44
CA THR A 115 12.49 -12.96 -1.24
C THR A 115 12.94 -12.41 -2.58
N LEU A 116 12.05 -11.71 -3.31
CA LEU A 116 12.40 -11.14 -4.63
C LEU A 116 13.51 -10.10 -4.52
N VAL A 117 13.44 -9.22 -3.51
CA VAL A 117 14.48 -8.21 -3.21
C VAL A 117 15.82 -8.86 -2.89
N SER A 118 15.82 -9.85 -1.97
CA SER A 118 17.03 -10.57 -1.57
C SER A 118 17.69 -11.29 -2.75
N ALA A 119 16.88 -11.86 -3.64
CA ALA A 119 17.32 -12.55 -4.85
C ALA A 119 17.67 -11.61 -6.00
N LYS A 120 17.54 -10.28 -5.82
CA LYS A 120 17.79 -9.26 -6.88
C LYS A 120 16.98 -9.51 -8.16
N GLN A 121 15.72 -9.93 -7.99
CA GLN A 121 14.83 -10.28 -9.10
C GLN A 121 13.97 -9.09 -9.58
N LEU A 122 14.13 -7.91 -8.99
CA LEU A 122 13.42 -6.70 -9.33
C LEU A 122 14.34 -5.67 -9.98
N SER A 123 13.82 -4.94 -10.96
CA SER A 123 14.48 -3.76 -11.55
C SER A 123 14.30 -2.57 -10.62
N GLU A 124 15.32 -1.72 -10.56
CA GLU A 124 15.22 -0.44 -9.87
C GLU A 124 14.38 0.55 -10.69
N LEU A 125 13.53 1.31 -10.00
CA LEU A 125 12.55 2.20 -10.62
C LEU A 125 13.00 3.68 -10.62
N THR A 126 14.23 4.00 -10.23
CA THR A 126 14.70 5.39 -10.16
C THR A 126 14.65 6.07 -11.54
N GLU A 127 14.98 5.34 -12.60
CA GLU A 127 14.89 5.87 -13.97
C GLU A 127 13.45 6.26 -14.34
N LEU A 128 12.48 5.41 -14.01
CA LEU A 128 11.05 5.71 -14.18
C LEU A 128 10.66 6.97 -13.38
N LEU A 129 11.07 7.04 -12.12
CA LEU A 129 10.70 8.13 -11.22
C LEU A 129 11.30 9.48 -11.64
N ASP A 130 12.47 9.47 -12.26
CA ASP A 130 13.15 10.66 -12.78
C ASP A 130 12.73 11.04 -14.21
N ALA A 131 12.05 10.14 -14.91
CA ALA A 131 11.52 10.43 -16.24
C ALA A 131 10.41 11.50 -16.18
N PRO A 132 10.20 12.26 -17.27
CA PRO A 132 9.02 13.11 -17.42
C PRO A 132 7.73 12.32 -17.24
N SER A 133 6.75 12.86 -16.56
CA SER A 133 5.44 12.23 -16.42
C SER A 133 4.77 12.10 -17.80
N PHE A 134 3.82 11.18 -17.90
CA PHE A 134 3.13 10.98 -19.18
C PHE A 134 2.24 12.17 -19.55
N ASP A 135 1.67 12.85 -18.56
CA ASP A 135 0.77 13.98 -18.76
C ASP A 135 1.48 15.32 -18.95
N ASP A 136 2.66 15.50 -18.36
CA ASP A 136 3.41 16.76 -18.39
C ASP A 136 4.94 16.48 -18.49
N PRO A 137 5.55 16.84 -19.62
CA PRO A 137 6.98 16.61 -19.84
C PRO A 137 7.89 17.44 -18.93
N ASN A 138 7.37 18.46 -18.23
CA ASN A 138 8.14 19.31 -17.33
C ASN A 138 8.10 18.83 -15.87
N THR A 139 7.27 17.83 -15.56
CA THR A 139 7.10 17.28 -14.22
C THR A 139 7.60 15.85 -14.17
N LYS A 140 8.45 15.51 -13.21
CA LYS A 140 8.91 14.12 -13.04
C LYS A 140 7.79 13.23 -12.50
N VAL A 141 7.82 11.93 -12.82
CA VAL A 141 6.86 10.95 -12.28
C VAL A 141 6.80 11.03 -10.75
N ARG A 142 7.95 11.08 -10.06
CA ARG A 142 7.99 11.14 -8.58
C ARG A 142 7.24 12.34 -8.01
N ASP A 143 7.22 13.46 -8.71
CA ASP A 143 6.60 14.71 -8.25
C ASP A 143 5.07 14.71 -8.44
N THR A 144 4.54 13.72 -9.16
CA THR A 144 3.09 13.51 -9.34
C THR A 144 2.49 12.57 -8.31
N LEU A 145 3.31 11.93 -7.46
CA LEU A 145 2.86 10.92 -6.52
C LEU A 145 2.45 11.55 -5.17
N LEU A 146 1.54 10.87 -4.48
CA LEU A 146 1.17 11.23 -3.13
C LEU A 146 2.33 11.00 -2.15
N PRO A 147 2.35 11.71 -1.00
CA PRO A 147 3.40 11.55 0.00
C PRO A 147 3.56 10.10 0.46
N GLY A 148 4.81 9.65 0.62
CA GLY A 148 5.15 8.30 1.12
C GLY A 148 5.15 7.20 0.06
N VAL A 149 4.56 7.41 -1.12
CA VAL A 149 4.46 6.36 -2.17
C VAL A 149 5.82 5.82 -2.61
N VAL A 150 6.80 6.70 -2.80
CA VAL A 150 8.18 6.30 -3.16
C VAL A 150 8.84 5.57 -1.99
N ASP A 151 8.64 6.06 -0.76
CA ASP A 151 9.23 5.47 0.44
C ASP A 151 8.67 4.06 0.71
N ASP A 152 7.37 3.85 0.50
CA ASP A 152 6.71 2.55 0.67
C ASP A 152 7.28 1.47 -0.28
N GLY A 153 7.77 1.88 -1.45
CA GLY A 153 8.42 1.00 -2.43
C GLY A 153 9.94 0.90 -2.31
N THR A 154 10.54 1.55 -1.31
CA THR A 154 11.99 1.65 -1.15
C THR A 154 12.55 0.55 -0.23
N PHE A 155 13.54 -0.18 -0.73
CA PHE A 155 14.29 -1.21 -0.01
C PHE A 155 15.78 -0.89 -0.15
N ASP A 156 16.50 -0.72 0.97
CA ASP A 156 17.94 -0.39 0.97
C ASP A 156 18.32 0.79 0.06
N LYS A 157 17.54 1.85 0.08
CA LYS A 157 17.71 3.06 -0.74
C LYS A 157 17.42 2.85 -2.24
N GLN A 158 16.98 1.68 -2.67
CA GLN A 158 16.53 1.39 -4.03
C GLN A 158 15.01 1.34 -4.08
N VAL A 159 14.39 2.00 -5.02
CA VAL A 159 12.95 1.91 -5.25
C VAL A 159 12.71 0.70 -6.15
N LEU A 160 12.14 -0.36 -5.60
CA LEU A 160 11.97 -1.64 -6.26
C LEU A 160 10.50 -1.99 -6.55
N THR A 161 9.57 -1.27 -5.94
CA THR A 161 8.14 -1.38 -6.22
C THR A 161 7.52 0.01 -6.33
N LEU A 162 6.40 0.11 -7.04
CA LEU A 162 5.59 1.32 -7.06
C LEU A 162 4.14 0.93 -6.83
N ASN A 163 3.54 1.47 -5.78
CA ASN A 163 2.21 1.10 -5.33
C ASN A 163 1.17 2.04 -5.93
N PHE A 164 0.15 1.49 -6.60
CA PHE A 164 -0.77 2.27 -7.44
C PHE A 164 -1.98 2.85 -6.70
N THR A 165 -2.43 2.20 -5.64
CA THR A 165 -3.56 2.70 -4.84
C THR A 165 -3.07 3.39 -3.57
N TYR A 166 -3.90 4.27 -3.02
CA TYR A 166 -3.63 4.93 -1.75
C TYR A 166 -4.73 4.55 -0.76
N THR A 167 -4.41 3.62 0.10
CA THR A 167 -5.32 3.09 1.10
C THR A 167 -5.33 3.98 2.33
N VAL A 168 -6.52 4.37 2.77
CA VAL A 168 -6.76 5.08 4.02
C VAL A 168 -7.56 4.19 4.94
N TRP A 169 -7.11 4.02 6.19
CA TRP A 169 -7.76 3.21 7.19
C TRP A 169 -8.55 4.07 8.17
N GLY A 170 -9.76 3.62 8.53
CA GLY A 170 -10.59 4.36 9.47
C GLY A 170 -11.79 3.56 9.95
N LEU A 171 -12.72 4.26 10.59
CA LEU A 171 -13.96 3.68 11.07
C LEU A 171 -15.11 4.08 10.14
N TRP A 172 -15.74 3.09 9.57
CA TRP A 172 -16.87 3.28 8.68
C TRP A 172 -18.19 3.25 9.43
N TYR A 173 -19.13 4.10 9.01
CA TYR A 173 -20.48 4.17 9.55
C TYR A 173 -21.49 4.56 8.47
N SER A 174 -22.77 4.23 8.71
CA SER A 174 -23.87 4.61 7.82
C SER A 174 -24.32 6.03 8.13
N LYS A 175 -24.12 6.95 7.18
CA LYS A 175 -24.58 8.35 7.31
C LYS A 175 -26.09 8.48 7.54
N PRO A 176 -26.97 7.74 6.80
CA PRO A 176 -28.41 7.75 7.05
C PRO A 176 -28.79 7.23 8.44
N LEU A 177 -28.13 6.15 8.91
CA LEU A 177 -28.38 5.62 10.25
C LEU A 177 -28.08 6.67 11.33
N PHE A 178 -26.90 7.30 11.25
CA PHE A 178 -26.50 8.33 12.20
C PHE A 178 -27.45 9.53 12.18
N ALA A 179 -27.82 10.00 11.00
CA ALA A 179 -28.78 11.09 10.85
C ALA A 179 -30.16 10.75 11.45
N SER A 180 -30.68 9.54 11.18
CA SER A 180 -32.00 9.10 11.69
C SER A 180 -32.05 8.96 13.20
N LYS A 181 -30.91 8.71 13.85
CA LYS A 181 -30.76 8.55 15.30
C LYS A 181 -30.28 9.80 16.02
N GLY A 182 -29.90 10.86 15.26
CA GLY A 182 -29.29 12.06 15.81
C GLY A 182 -27.91 11.81 16.43
N TRP A 183 -27.18 10.78 15.95
CA TRP A 183 -25.85 10.47 16.43
C TRP A 183 -24.80 11.33 15.72
N ALA A 184 -23.83 11.84 16.50
CA ALA A 184 -22.68 12.54 15.98
C ALA A 184 -21.47 11.61 15.97
N TYR A 185 -20.60 11.76 14.96
CA TYR A 185 -19.33 11.01 14.93
C TYR A 185 -18.41 11.49 16.06
N PRO A 186 -17.84 10.57 16.89
CA PRO A 186 -17.06 10.94 18.08
C PRO A 186 -15.66 11.43 17.69
N LYS A 187 -15.18 12.45 18.41
CA LYS A 187 -13.83 13.01 18.23
C LYS A 187 -12.82 12.44 19.23
N THR A 188 -13.30 12.03 20.39
CA THR A 188 -12.49 11.45 21.46
C THR A 188 -12.96 10.05 21.80
N TRP A 189 -12.09 9.27 22.47
CA TRP A 189 -12.44 7.92 22.88
C TRP A 189 -13.55 7.88 23.93
N ASP A 190 -13.59 8.86 24.82
CA ASP A 190 -14.66 8.98 25.81
C ASP A 190 -16.03 9.24 25.15
N GLU A 191 -16.07 10.10 24.12
CA GLU A 191 -17.25 10.28 23.28
C GLU A 191 -17.63 9.00 22.53
N MET A 192 -16.65 8.23 22.04
CA MET A 192 -16.88 6.93 21.39
C MET A 192 -17.54 5.96 22.38
N LEU A 193 -17.06 5.85 23.62
CA LEU A 193 -17.62 4.95 24.61
C LEU A 193 -19.06 5.38 25.02
N ALA A 194 -19.30 6.69 25.14
CA ALA A 194 -20.64 7.22 25.41
C ALA A 194 -21.60 6.94 24.25
N LEU A 195 -21.15 7.12 23.01
CA LEU A 195 -21.95 6.79 21.83
C LEU A 195 -22.20 5.27 21.73
N CYS A 196 -21.20 4.42 22.03
CA CYS A 196 -21.37 2.97 22.07
C CYS A 196 -22.44 2.53 23.08
N ALA A 197 -22.52 3.19 24.26
CA ALA A 197 -23.58 2.93 25.22
C ALA A 197 -24.98 3.27 24.65
N THR A 198 -25.08 4.40 23.95
CA THR A 198 -26.34 4.85 23.31
C THR A 198 -26.74 3.90 22.17
N ILE A 199 -25.79 3.49 21.32
CA ILE A 199 -26.04 2.55 20.22
C ILE A 199 -26.51 1.20 20.77
N LYS A 200 -25.84 0.68 21.79
CA LYS A 200 -26.22 -0.59 22.45
C LYS A 200 -27.60 -0.52 23.06
N ALA A 201 -27.96 0.60 23.70
CA ALA A 201 -29.30 0.82 24.24
C ALA A 201 -30.38 0.88 23.15
N ALA A 202 -30.02 1.27 21.93
CA ALA A 202 -30.90 1.24 20.76
C ALA A 202 -31.04 -0.15 20.13
N GLY A 203 -30.41 -1.20 20.69
CA GLY A 203 -30.50 -2.58 20.23
C GLY A 203 -29.57 -2.91 19.05
N ILE A 204 -28.60 -2.05 18.75
CA ILE A 204 -27.60 -2.23 17.68
C ILE A 204 -26.25 -2.51 18.34
N ALA A 205 -25.46 -3.42 17.77
CA ALA A 205 -24.09 -3.58 18.23
C ALA A 205 -23.26 -2.33 17.89
N PRO A 206 -22.50 -1.74 18.82
CA PRO A 206 -21.66 -0.60 18.50
C PRO A 206 -20.65 -0.89 17.41
N TRP A 207 -19.89 -1.99 17.51
CA TRP A 207 -18.85 -2.37 16.59
C TRP A 207 -19.03 -3.80 16.07
N THR A 208 -18.66 -4.04 14.83
CA THR A 208 -18.28 -5.36 14.30
C THR A 208 -16.89 -5.29 13.74
N TYR A 209 -16.24 -6.44 13.50
CA TYR A 209 -14.97 -6.51 12.82
C TYR A 209 -14.79 -7.88 12.14
N GLN A 210 -13.80 -7.98 11.28
CA GLN A 210 -13.46 -9.11 10.44
C GLN A 210 -12.58 -10.10 11.23
N GLY A 211 -13.15 -10.87 12.15
CA GLY A 211 -12.42 -11.60 13.17
C GLY A 211 -11.52 -12.74 12.70
N LYS A 212 -11.79 -13.31 11.51
CA LYS A 212 -10.85 -14.24 10.84
C LYS A 212 -9.56 -13.55 10.39
N TYR A 213 -9.56 -12.21 10.34
CA TYR A 213 -8.45 -11.35 9.95
C TYR A 213 -8.27 -10.22 10.98
N PRO A 214 -7.66 -10.52 12.15
CA PRO A 214 -7.60 -9.56 13.27
C PRO A 214 -6.86 -8.26 12.96
N GLU A 215 -6.13 -8.19 11.86
CA GLU A 215 -5.54 -6.95 11.36
C GLU A 215 -6.54 -5.80 11.25
N TYR A 216 -7.79 -6.08 10.90
CA TYR A 216 -8.83 -5.05 10.77
C TYR A 216 -9.15 -4.34 12.09
N ILE A 217 -9.19 -5.05 13.21
CA ILE A 217 -9.40 -4.44 14.52
C ILE A 217 -8.07 -3.94 15.13
N ASN A 218 -6.95 -4.45 14.66
CA ASN A 218 -5.63 -4.01 15.06
C ASN A 218 -5.29 -2.61 14.49
N ASP A 219 -5.73 -2.30 13.27
CA ASP A 219 -5.45 -0.99 12.67
C ASP A 219 -5.98 0.20 13.49
N PRO A 220 -7.23 0.25 13.96
CA PRO A 220 -7.66 1.36 14.81
C PRO A 220 -6.96 1.39 16.18
N LEU A 221 -6.56 0.23 16.75
CA LEU A 221 -5.73 0.20 17.95
C LEU A 221 -4.38 0.86 17.70
N LEU A 222 -3.68 0.47 16.64
CA LEU A 222 -2.38 1.03 16.27
C LEU A 222 -2.49 2.50 15.87
N THR A 223 -3.57 2.90 15.19
CA THR A 223 -3.84 4.31 14.87
C THR A 223 -3.97 5.15 16.14
N MET A 224 -4.71 4.69 17.14
CA MET A 224 -4.80 5.37 18.43
C MET A 224 -3.42 5.44 19.11
N ALA A 225 -2.66 4.34 19.12
CA ALA A 225 -1.32 4.32 19.70
C ALA A 225 -0.37 5.34 19.03
N ALA A 226 -0.42 5.43 17.70
CA ALA A 226 0.35 6.40 16.92
C ALA A 226 -0.05 7.84 17.26
N LYS A 227 -1.35 8.13 17.40
CA LYS A 227 -1.80 9.46 17.84
C LYS A 227 -1.24 9.84 19.20
N ILE A 228 -1.28 8.94 20.16
CA ILE A 228 -0.72 9.16 21.51
C ILE A 228 0.79 9.33 21.47
N GLY A 229 1.51 8.44 20.75
CA GLY A 229 2.96 8.34 20.80
C GLY A 229 3.72 9.20 19.78
N GLY A 230 3.04 9.60 18.69
CA GLY A 230 3.63 10.38 17.58
C GLY A 230 4.68 9.60 16.79
N GLU A 231 5.43 10.33 15.96
CA GLU A 231 6.49 9.77 15.09
C GLU A 231 7.55 8.95 15.84
N ALA A 232 7.85 9.33 17.07
CA ALA A 232 8.82 8.58 17.90
C ALA A 232 8.33 7.15 18.18
N LEU A 233 7.03 6.95 18.35
CA LEU A 233 6.46 5.62 18.53
C LEU A 233 6.55 4.80 17.24
N LEU A 234 6.21 5.40 16.11
CA LEU A 234 6.30 4.75 14.81
C LEU A 234 7.74 4.26 14.57
N SER A 235 8.71 5.15 14.77
CA SER A 235 10.13 4.83 14.56
C SER A 235 10.61 3.71 15.49
N SER A 236 10.26 3.76 16.78
CA SER A 236 10.71 2.75 17.73
C SER A 236 10.14 1.35 17.43
N VAL A 237 8.88 1.29 17.00
CA VAL A 237 8.22 0.03 16.61
C VAL A 237 8.83 -0.53 15.35
N ASP A 238 8.96 0.29 14.30
CA ASP A 238 9.46 -0.12 13.00
C ASP A 238 10.93 -0.54 13.05
N ASN A 239 11.74 0.12 13.91
CA ASN A 239 13.16 -0.18 14.10
C ASN A 239 13.42 -1.32 15.10
N LEU A 240 12.37 -1.98 15.60
CA LEU A 240 12.47 -3.09 16.58
C LEU A 240 13.22 -2.67 17.86
N GLU A 241 13.04 -1.44 18.33
CA GLU A 241 13.71 -0.95 19.52
C GLU A 241 13.29 -1.73 20.78
N PRO A 242 14.21 -1.89 21.76
CA PRO A 242 13.88 -2.55 23.01
C PRO A 242 12.71 -1.88 23.73
N ASN A 243 11.73 -2.67 24.16
CA ASN A 243 10.51 -2.21 24.85
C ASN A 243 9.58 -1.28 24.03
N ALA A 244 9.76 -1.14 22.73
CA ALA A 244 8.91 -0.32 21.86
C ALA A 244 7.41 -0.67 22.02
N TRP A 245 7.09 -1.97 22.09
CA TRP A 245 5.72 -2.46 22.26
C TRP A 245 5.15 -2.33 23.67
N LYS A 246 5.94 -1.86 24.63
CA LYS A 246 5.54 -1.53 26.01
C LYS A 246 5.40 -0.02 26.22
N ALA A 247 5.57 0.79 25.17
CA ALA A 247 5.41 2.24 25.25
C ALA A 247 3.99 2.62 25.71
N ASP A 248 3.89 3.73 26.44
CA ASP A 248 2.61 4.18 27.02
C ASP A 248 1.49 4.35 26.00
N GLY A 249 1.80 4.82 24.79
CA GLY A 249 0.83 4.95 23.72
C GLY A 249 0.18 3.63 23.30
N LEU A 250 0.99 2.58 23.14
CA LEU A 250 0.51 1.23 22.82
C LEU A 250 -0.27 0.60 23.96
N LYS A 251 0.21 0.78 25.20
CA LYS A 251 -0.48 0.29 26.39
C LYS A 251 -1.84 0.95 26.55
N ALA A 252 -1.91 2.27 26.43
CA ALA A 252 -3.16 3.02 26.56
C ALA A 252 -4.18 2.66 25.45
N ALA A 253 -3.70 2.43 24.22
CA ALA A 253 -4.55 1.97 23.13
C ALA A 253 -5.07 0.54 23.38
N ALA A 254 -4.21 -0.39 23.82
CA ALA A 254 -4.63 -1.74 24.14
C ALA A 254 -5.65 -1.77 25.32
N GLU A 255 -5.47 -0.94 26.33
CA GLU A 255 -6.45 -0.76 27.43
C GLU A 255 -7.79 -0.25 26.93
N ALA A 256 -7.79 0.72 26.00
CA ALA A 256 -9.00 1.27 25.41
C ALA A 256 -9.80 0.20 24.64
N PHE A 257 -9.13 -0.63 23.84
CA PHE A 257 -9.79 -1.71 23.10
C PHE A 257 -10.19 -2.89 23.97
N ALA A 258 -9.45 -3.19 25.04
CA ALA A 258 -9.88 -4.14 26.05
C ALA A 258 -11.16 -3.66 26.77
N GLU A 259 -11.27 -2.35 27.07
CA GLU A 259 -12.48 -1.75 27.67
C GLU A 259 -13.68 -1.84 26.71
N LEU A 260 -13.49 -1.55 25.42
CA LEU A 260 -14.52 -1.69 24.38
C LEU A 260 -15.11 -3.11 24.40
N ALA A 261 -14.23 -4.12 24.43
CA ALA A 261 -14.62 -5.52 24.48
C ALA A 261 -15.28 -5.91 25.81
N ALA A 262 -14.74 -5.45 26.96
CA ALA A 262 -15.27 -5.74 28.29
C ALA A 262 -16.69 -5.20 28.49
N LYS A 263 -16.99 -4.01 27.96
CA LYS A 263 -18.34 -3.40 27.96
C LYS A 263 -19.32 -4.09 27.00
N GLY A 264 -18.86 -5.07 26.21
CA GLY A 264 -19.68 -5.79 25.23
C GLY A 264 -20.18 -4.88 24.10
N TYR A 265 -19.30 -4.01 23.61
CA TYR A 265 -19.58 -3.12 22.49
C TYR A 265 -19.18 -3.72 21.13
N ILE A 266 -18.57 -4.89 21.13
CA ILE A 266 -18.30 -5.68 19.93
C ILE A 266 -19.44 -6.66 19.69
N MET A 267 -19.95 -6.75 18.47
CA MET A 267 -21.01 -7.67 18.05
C MET A 267 -20.59 -9.12 18.35
N SER A 268 -21.46 -9.87 19.02
CA SER A 268 -21.21 -11.29 19.29
C SER A 268 -21.05 -12.07 17.98
N GLY A 269 -20.05 -12.95 17.93
CA GLY A 269 -19.75 -13.76 16.76
C GLY A 269 -18.84 -13.07 15.74
N SER A 270 -18.45 -11.79 15.94
CA SER A 270 -17.51 -11.11 15.02
C SER A 270 -16.21 -11.85 14.86
N GLU A 271 -15.73 -12.56 15.88
CA GLU A 271 -14.49 -13.34 15.84
C GLU A 271 -14.48 -14.45 14.79
N ALA A 272 -15.65 -14.92 14.39
CA ALA A 272 -15.80 -15.99 13.39
C ALA A 272 -16.07 -15.48 11.97
N LEU A 273 -16.27 -14.17 11.77
CA LEU A 273 -16.64 -13.60 10.49
C LEU A 273 -15.40 -13.37 9.60
N SER A 274 -15.54 -13.71 8.33
CA SER A 274 -14.65 -13.23 7.28
C SER A 274 -14.87 -11.74 7.04
N HIS A 275 -14.01 -11.11 6.21
CA HIS A 275 -14.14 -9.70 5.88
C HIS A 275 -15.49 -9.39 5.21
N THR A 276 -15.90 -10.16 4.22
CA THR A 276 -17.17 -9.96 3.51
C THR A 276 -18.40 -10.25 4.39
N GLU A 277 -18.33 -11.26 5.27
CA GLU A 277 -19.41 -11.56 6.22
C GLU A 277 -19.63 -10.43 7.25
N ALA A 278 -18.54 -9.87 7.79
CA ALA A 278 -18.60 -8.75 8.72
C ALA A 278 -19.15 -7.47 8.05
N GLN A 279 -18.67 -7.17 6.84
CA GLN A 279 -19.14 -6.04 6.04
C GLN A 279 -20.63 -6.19 5.68
N ALA A 280 -21.08 -7.38 5.28
CA ALA A 280 -22.48 -7.64 4.99
C ALA A 280 -23.35 -7.48 6.24
N ALA A 281 -22.90 -7.97 7.40
CA ALA A 281 -23.63 -7.80 8.67
C ALA A 281 -23.75 -6.31 9.06
N TRP A 282 -22.70 -5.53 8.84
CA TRP A 282 -22.71 -4.09 9.05
C TRP A 282 -23.65 -3.38 8.07
N CYS A 283 -23.62 -3.69 6.77
CA CYS A 283 -24.56 -3.14 5.78
C CYS A 283 -26.02 -3.46 6.10
N GLN A 284 -26.29 -4.59 6.79
CA GLN A 284 -27.61 -4.97 7.29
C GLN A 284 -28.03 -4.22 8.58
N GLY A 285 -27.21 -3.29 9.06
CA GLY A 285 -27.49 -2.50 10.26
C GLY A 285 -27.33 -3.26 11.58
N LYS A 286 -26.67 -4.44 11.59
CA LYS A 286 -26.40 -5.22 12.82
C LYS A 286 -25.36 -4.55 13.72
N ALA A 287 -24.48 -3.73 13.15
CA ALA A 287 -23.50 -2.93 13.86
C ALA A 287 -23.45 -1.50 13.30
N ALA A 288 -23.07 -0.54 14.15
CA ALA A 288 -22.98 0.86 13.76
C ALA A 288 -21.62 1.21 13.13
N PHE A 289 -20.53 0.65 13.66
CA PHE A 289 -19.17 0.86 13.18
C PHE A 289 -18.51 -0.42 12.68
N ILE A 290 -17.67 -0.27 11.66
CA ILE A 290 -16.75 -1.32 11.19
C ILE A 290 -15.39 -0.68 10.86
N PRO A 291 -14.26 -1.18 11.39
CA PRO A 291 -12.93 -0.77 10.95
C PRO A 291 -12.64 -1.39 9.58
N CYS A 292 -12.20 -0.58 8.63
CA CYS A 292 -11.82 -1.07 7.30
C CYS A 292 -10.98 -0.03 6.56
N GLY A 293 -10.27 -0.47 5.53
CA GLY A 293 -9.62 0.40 4.57
C GLY A 293 -10.57 0.98 3.53
N SER A 294 -10.07 1.88 2.71
CA SER A 294 -10.84 2.65 1.71
C SER A 294 -11.48 1.81 0.60
N TRP A 295 -11.18 0.54 0.49
CA TRP A 295 -11.82 -0.40 -0.46
C TRP A 295 -13.21 -0.88 -0.06
N LEU A 296 -13.68 -0.61 1.18
CA LEU A 296 -14.96 -1.13 1.71
C LEU A 296 -16.14 -0.81 0.79
N GLU A 297 -16.23 0.42 0.29
CA GLU A 297 -17.32 0.83 -0.59
C GLU A 297 -17.32 0.03 -1.89
N SER A 298 -16.15 -0.20 -2.47
CA SER A 298 -16.00 -1.02 -3.70
C SER A 298 -16.38 -2.48 -3.46
N GLU A 299 -15.97 -3.08 -2.35
CA GLU A 299 -16.33 -4.46 -1.99
C GLU A 299 -17.83 -4.64 -1.73
N GLN A 300 -18.49 -3.59 -1.22
CA GLN A 300 -19.92 -3.62 -0.94
C GLN A 300 -20.79 -3.11 -2.09
N LYS A 301 -20.18 -2.72 -3.22
CA LYS A 301 -20.90 -2.30 -4.43
C LYS A 301 -21.81 -3.44 -4.93
N GLY A 302 -23.11 -3.20 -4.97
CA GLY A 302 -24.11 -4.21 -5.35
C GLY A 302 -24.53 -5.19 -4.24
N VAL A 303 -23.93 -5.09 -3.04
CA VAL A 303 -24.29 -5.88 -1.86
C VAL A 303 -25.01 -5.02 -0.81
N ALA A 304 -24.55 -3.78 -0.63
CA ALA A 304 -25.18 -2.84 0.29
C ALA A 304 -26.63 -2.54 -0.14
N PRO A 305 -27.56 -2.44 0.81
CA PRO A 305 -28.95 -2.13 0.52
C PRO A 305 -29.10 -0.75 -0.15
N ASN A 306 -30.14 -0.59 -0.97
CA ASN A 306 -30.45 0.69 -1.58
C ASN A 306 -30.57 1.79 -0.53
N GLY A 307 -29.88 2.92 -0.74
CA GLY A 307 -29.86 4.02 0.20
C GLY A 307 -28.90 3.87 1.39
N PHE A 308 -28.12 2.78 1.43
CA PHE A 308 -27.03 2.65 2.38
C PHE A 308 -25.85 3.53 1.94
N ASP A 309 -25.76 4.70 2.55
CA ASP A 309 -24.71 5.67 2.28
C ASP A 309 -23.65 5.58 3.38
N MET A 310 -22.46 5.13 3.00
CA MET A 310 -21.35 4.89 3.91
C MET A 310 -20.31 6.00 3.85
N VAL A 311 -19.76 6.35 4.98
CA VAL A 311 -18.69 7.32 5.13
C VAL A 311 -17.66 6.83 6.13
N MET A 312 -16.42 7.24 5.94
CA MET A 312 -15.31 6.95 6.84
C MET A 312 -15.01 8.16 7.72
N GLY A 313 -14.70 7.90 8.98
CA GLY A 313 -14.13 8.88 9.90
C GLY A 313 -12.79 8.41 10.47
N PRO A 314 -11.93 9.35 10.94
CA PRO A 314 -10.68 9.00 11.59
C PRO A 314 -10.93 8.32 12.94
N VAL A 315 -10.03 7.44 13.36
CA VAL A 315 -10.07 6.86 14.71
C VAL A 315 -10.05 8.01 15.73
N PRO A 316 -10.98 8.06 16.70
CA PRO A 316 -11.01 9.13 17.71
C PRO A 316 -9.70 9.22 18.47
N SER A 317 -9.31 10.44 18.85
CA SER A 317 -8.16 10.66 19.73
C SER A 317 -8.41 10.02 21.10
N ARG A 318 -7.34 9.49 21.73
CA ARG A 318 -7.48 8.97 23.10
C ARG A 318 -7.83 10.11 24.06
N THR A 319 -7.15 11.24 23.89
CA THR A 319 -7.36 12.48 24.65
C THR A 319 -7.14 13.71 23.76
N GLY A 320 -7.41 14.90 24.29
CA GLY A 320 -7.08 16.16 23.62
C GLY A 320 -5.58 16.52 23.64
N SER A 321 -4.73 15.72 24.32
CA SER A 321 -3.28 15.92 24.46
C SER A 321 -2.46 14.89 23.67
N ASP A 322 -3.09 14.12 22.77
CA ASP A 322 -2.37 13.21 21.88
C ASP A 322 -1.35 13.99 21.02
N LYS A 323 -0.21 13.36 20.70
CA LYS A 323 0.88 14.03 19.96
C LYS A 323 0.57 14.29 18.50
N MET A 324 -0.34 13.49 17.90
CA MET A 324 -0.88 13.76 16.57
C MET A 324 -2.30 14.27 16.70
N GLY A 325 -2.73 15.09 15.75
CA GLY A 325 -4.05 15.69 15.71
C GLY A 325 -5.18 14.67 15.52
N GLY A 326 -6.42 15.10 15.81
CA GLY A 326 -7.60 14.23 15.65
C GLY A 326 -7.81 13.76 14.21
N ALA A 327 -7.31 14.50 13.22
CA ALA A 327 -7.39 14.15 11.80
C ALA A 327 -6.31 13.14 11.35
N ALA A 328 -5.30 12.83 12.17
CA ALA A 328 -4.26 11.87 11.79
C ALA A 328 -4.88 10.51 11.43
N VAL A 329 -4.46 9.93 10.33
CA VAL A 329 -4.95 8.65 9.82
C VAL A 329 -3.80 7.74 9.40
N GLN A 330 -4.00 6.45 9.58
CA GLN A 330 -3.15 5.46 8.95
C GLN A 330 -3.47 5.43 7.46
N ALA A 331 -2.45 5.68 6.65
CA ALA A 331 -2.55 5.62 5.20
C ALA A 331 -1.23 5.10 4.62
N ALA A 332 -1.34 4.30 3.58
CA ALA A 332 -0.18 3.76 2.87
C ALA A 332 -0.55 3.52 1.41
N SER A 333 0.45 3.54 0.55
CA SER A 333 0.26 3.07 -0.80
C SER A 333 0.18 1.53 -0.83
N SER A 334 -0.63 0.99 -1.72
CA SER A 334 -0.86 -0.44 -1.91
C SER A 334 -1.04 -0.78 -3.39
N GLU A 335 -1.36 -2.03 -3.75
CA GLU A 335 -1.33 -2.53 -5.13
C GLU A 335 0.08 -2.40 -5.71
N SER A 336 0.97 -3.32 -5.29
CA SER A 336 2.40 -3.26 -5.58
C SER A 336 2.73 -3.70 -7.00
N TYR A 337 3.11 -2.76 -7.84
CA TYR A 337 3.66 -3.04 -9.17
C TYR A 337 5.16 -3.24 -9.14
N ILE A 338 5.61 -4.27 -9.83
CA ILE A 338 7.03 -4.61 -10.01
C ILE A 338 7.38 -4.80 -11.49
N VAL A 339 8.60 -4.44 -11.85
CA VAL A 339 9.23 -4.79 -13.12
C VAL A 339 10.34 -5.80 -12.83
N PRO A 340 10.21 -7.06 -13.22
CA PRO A 340 11.23 -8.06 -12.94
C PRO A 340 12.54 -7.78 -13.67
N SER A 341 13.69 -7.98 -13.00
CA SER A 341 15.03 -7.71 -13.59
C SER A 341 15.40 -8.65 -14.74
N LYS A 342 14.70 -9.79 -14.87
CA LYS A 342 14.88 -10.78 -15.97
C LYS A 342 13.74 -10.73 -16.98
N ALA A 343 12.92 -9.68 -16.95
CA ALA A 343 11.92 -9.44 -17.98
C ALA A 343 12.56 -9.29 -19.37
N LYS A 344 11.83 -9.66 -20.40
CA LYS A 344 12.31 -9.55 -21.78
C LYS A 344 12.27 -8.10 -22.29
N ASN A 345 11.34 -7.31 -21.74
CA ASN A 345 11.11 -5.91 -22.10
C ASN A 345 11.03 -5.02 -20.86
N VAL A 346 12.16 -4.86 -20.14
CA VAL A 346 12.22 -4.00 -18.94
C VAL A 346 11.86 -2.55 -19.27
N ALA A 347 12.36 -2.02 -20.40
CA ALA A 347 12.06 -0.66 -20.83
C ALA A 347 10.54 -0.45 -21.07
N GLY A 348 9.88 -1.42 -21.71
CA GLY A 348 8.43 -1.42 -21.91
C GLY A 348 7.66 -1.53 -20.58
N GLY A 349 8.16 -2.33 -19.63
CA GLY A 349 7.60 -2.44 -18.30
C GLY A 349 7.65 -1.12 -17.52
N LEU A 350 8.79 -0.43 -17.56
CA LEU A 350 8.93 0.91 -16.96
C LEU A 350 8.02 1.94 -17.62
N GLU A 351 7.90 1.93 -18.96
CA GLU A 351 7.00 2.83 -19.69
C GLU A 351 5.53 2.55 -19.39
N TYR A 352 5.15 1.28 -19.27
CA TYR A 352 3.81 0.92 -18.85
C TYR A 352 3.48 1.51 -17.46
N LEU A 353 4.40 1.39 -16.50
CA LEU A 353 4.21 2.02 -15.19
C LEU A 353 4.14 3.55 -15.30
N ARG A 354 4.97 4.18 -16.15
CA ARG A 354 4.91 5.64 -16.38
C ARG A 354 3.52 6.08 -16.87
N ILE A 355 2.90 5.28 -17.73
CA ILE A 355 1.55 5.52 -18.26
C ILE A 355 0.48 5.21 -17.20
N LEU A 356 0.60 4.09 -16.50
CA LEU A 356 -0.34 3.70 -15.43
C LEU A 356 -0.40 4.76 -14.32
N PHE A 357 0.76 5.30 -13.93
CA PHE A 357 0.88 6.37 -12.93
C PHE A 357 0.68 7.78 -13.51
N SER A 358 0.13 7.91 -14.71
CA SER A 358 -0.33 9.19 -15.23
C SER A 358 -1.62 9.65 -14.54
N LYS A 359 -1.84 10.94 -14.47
CA LYS A 359 -3.10 11.51 -13.94
C LYS A 359 -4.32 11.02 -14.73
N GLN A 360 -4.15 10.82 -16.04
CA GLN A 360 -5.20 10.32 -16.93
C GLN A 360 -5.61 8.88 -16.58
N SER A 361 -4.64 7.95 -16.44
CA SER A 361 -4.91 6.56 -16.04
C SER A 361 -5.42 6.48 -14.61
N ALA A 362 -4.83 7.22 -13.69
CA ALA A 362 -5.25 7.29 -12.29
C ALA A 362 -6.68 7.82 -12.13
N LYS A 363 -7.08 8.83 -12.93
CA LYS A 363 -8.45 9.35 -12.95
C LYS A 363 -9.45 8.30 -13.44
N SER A 364 -9.13 7.58 -14.51
CA SER A 364 -9.93 6.47 -15.03
C SER A 364 -10.10 5.36 -13.96
N PHE A 365 -9.03 5.02 -13.28
CA PHE A 365 -9.07 4.07 -12.18
C PHE A 365 -9.96 4.54 -11.02
N ALA A 366 -9.82 5.78 -10.55
CA ALA A 366 -10.64 6.31 -9.48
C ALA A 366 -12.15 6.25 -9.81
N GLN A 367 -12.51 6.50 -11.08
CA GLN A 367 -13.90 6.43 -11.55
C GLN A 367 -14.44 4.99 -11.63
N SER A 368 -13.63 4.04 -12.08
CA SER A 368 -14.06 2.64 -12.29
C SER A 368 -14.01 1.83 -11.00
N ALA A 369 -12.92 1.94 -10.25
CA ALA A 369 -12.67 1.18 -9.03
C ALA A 369 -13.25 1.81 -7.75
N GLY A 370 -13.57 3.11 -7.76
CA GLY A 370 -14.13 3.79 -6.59
C GLY A 370 -13.16 3.85 -5.41
N THR A 371 -11.85 3.97 -5.70
CA THR A 371 -10.79 4.08 -4.69
C THR A 371 -9.77 5.13 -5.06
N LEU A 372 -8.92 5.54 -4.10
CA LEU A 372 -7.91 6.56 -4.34
C LEU A 372 -6.68 5.96 -5.03
N PRO A 373 -6.27 6.48 -6.20
CA PRO A 373 -4.96 6.17 -6.76
C PRO A 373 -3.84 6.94 -6.03
N ALA A 374 -2.63 6.44 -6.14
CA ALA A 374 -1.43 7.04 -5.53
C ALA A 374 -0.91 8.30 -6.26
N VAL A 375 -1.69 8.83 -7.20
CA VAL A 375 -1.35 10.00 -8.03
C VAL A 375 -2.09 11.24 -7.53
N ALA A 376 -1.36 12.30 -7.23
CA ALA A 376 -1.91 13.56 -6.75
C ALA A 376 -2.86 14.20 -7.77
N GLY A 377 -3.99 14.71 -7.29
CA GLY A 377 -4.99 15.38 -8.12
C GLY A 377 -5.75 14.46 -9.11
N ALA A 378 -5.59 13.12 -9.03
CA ALA A 378 -6.31 12.21 -9.91
C ALA A 378 -7.83 12.24 -9.71
N THR A 379 -8.32 12.66 -8.56
CA THR A 379 -9.75 12.79 -8.26
C THR A 379 -10.30 14.19 -8.50
N ASP A 380 -9.48 15.14 -8.97
CA ASP A 380 -9.91 16.51 -9.19
C ASP A 380 -11.02 16.59 -10.27
N GLY A 381 -12.09 17.31 -9.94
CA GLY A 381 -13.23 17.49 -10.83
C GLY A 381 -14.12 16.25 -11.01
N LEU A 382 -13.88 15.16 -10.22
CA LEU A 382 -14.77 14.00 -10.19
C LEU A 382 -15.90 14.20 -9.18
N THR A 383 -17.11 13.75 -9.55
CA THR A 383 -18.18 13.53 -8.58
C THR A 383 -17.90 12.21 -7.88
N LEU A 384 -17.51 12.28 -6.61
CA LEU A 384 -17.17 11.12 -5.83
C LEU A 384 -18.40 10.60 -5.06
N SER A 385 -18.44 9.30 -4.82
CA SER A 385 -19.35 8.71 -3.83
C SER A 385 -19.06 9.26 -2.44
N SER A 386 -20.00 9.08 -1.50
CA SER A 386 -19.80 9.52 -0.11
C SER A 386 -18.63 8.81 0.57
N GLY A 387 -18.44 7.51 0.30
CA GLY A 387 -17.32 6.74 0.83
C GLY A 387 -15.98 7.25 0.31
N LEU A 388 -15.81 7.29 -1.01
CA LEU A 388 -14.57 7.78 -1.63
C LEU A 388 -14.30 9.26 -1.28
N GLY A 389 -15.36 10.09 -1.26
CA GLY A 389 -15.26 11.49 -0.84
C GLY A 389 -14.76 11.62 0.59
N SER A 390 -15.30 10.83 1.53
CA SER A 390 -14.87 10.86 2.93
C SER A 390 -13.42 10.38 3.13
N THR A 391 -12.95 9.41 2.34
CA THR A 391 -11.55 8.97 2.40
C THR A 391 -10.59 10.02 1.86
N ARG A 392 -10.93 10.67 0.74
CA ARG A 392 -10.16 11.81 0.22
C ARG A 392 -10.09 12.96 1.24
N ASP A 393 -11.23 13.30 1.84
CA ASP A 393 -11.31 14.38 2.82
C ASP A 393 -10.50 14.06 4.08
N ALA A 394 -10.50 12.79 4.53
CA ALA A 394 -9.70 12.34 5.66
C ALA A 394 -8.19 12.48 5.39
N ILE A 395 -7.68 12.05 4.23
CA ILE A 395 -6.26 12.20 3.90
C ILE A 395 -5.87 13.66 3.71
N THR A 396 -6.77 14.47 3.14
CA THR A 396 -6.55 15.91 2.98
C THR A 396 -6.47 16.61 4.35
N ALA A 397 -7.35 16.26 5.29
CA ALA A 397 -7.36 16.79 6.63
C ALA A 397 -6.15 16.34 7.46
N ALA A 398 -5.70 15.11 7.27
CA ALA A 398 -4.49 14.57 7.93
C ALA A 398 -3.22 15.29 7.46
N GLY A 399 -3.12 15.60 6.17
CA GLY A 399 -1.95 16.27 5.61
C GLY A 399 -0.65 15.54 5.97
N LYS A 400 0.24 16.21 6.71
CA LYS A 400 1.53 15.66 7.15
C LYS A 400 1.40 14.61 8.26
N GLU A 401 0.24 14.50 8.89
CA GLU A 401 -0.05 13.50 9.92
C GLU A 401 -0.67 12.22 9.36
N ALA A 402 -0.65 12.03 8.04
CA ALA A 402 -0.85 10.72 7.43
C ALA A 402 0.39 9.86 7.67
N PHE A 403 0.20 8.65 8.19
CA PHE A 403 1.31 7.78 8.59
C PHE A 403 1.04 6.32 8.23
N SER A 404 2.09 5.51 8.21
CA SER A 404 2.01 4.05 8.12
C SER A 404 3.00 3.38 9.09
N PHE A 405 2.68 2.17 9.52
CA PHE A 405 3.61 1.29 10.21
C PHE A 405 4.32 0.40 9.19
N ARG A 406 5.62 0.53 9.08
CA ARG A 406 6.44 -0.21 8.11
C ARG A 406 6.73 -1.65 8.56
N PHE A 407 6.69 -1.95 9.85
CA PHE A 407 6.92 -3.31 10.36
C PHE A 407 5.98 -4.34 9.72
N ARG A 408 4.77 -3.96 9.33
CA ARG A 408 3.80 -4.85 8.68
C ARG A 408 4.29 -5.35 7.31
N THR A 409 5.02 -4.52 6.59
CA THR A 409 5.63 -4.88 5.30
C THR A 409 7.00 -5.53 5.48
N TRP A 410 7.77 -5.05 6.44
CA TRP A 410 9.13 -5.51 6.66
C TRP A 410 9.23 -6.85 7.38
N TYR A 411 8.28 -7.14 8.31
CA TYR A 411 8.37 -8.26 9.24
C TYR A 411 7.03 -8.99 9.37
N ALA A 412 6.68 -9.81 8.37
CA ALA A 412 5.44 -10.58 8.37
C ALA A 412 5.21 -11.42 9.64
N PRO A 413 6.23 -12.08 10.26
CA PRO A 413 6.03 -12.79 11.52
C PRO A 413 5.63 -11.89 12.69
N LEU A 414 6.17 -10.67 12.75
CA LEU A 414 5.77 -9.68 13.76
C LEU A 414 4.36 -9.16 13.51
N ALA A 415 4.02 -8.84 12.27
CA ALA A 415 2.67 -8.43 11.89
C ALA A 415 1.64 -9.47 12.34
N LYS A 416 1.89 -10.76 12.05
CA LYS A 416 1.03 -11.85 12.50
C LYS A 416 0.93 -11.93 14.04
N ALA A 417 2.03 -11.77 14.76
CA ALA A 417 2.02 -11.82 16.22
C ALA A 417 1.20 -10.69 16.84
N VAL A 418 1.24 -9.48 16.23
CA VAL A 418 0.42 -8.32 16.64
C VAL A 418 -1.06 -8.61 16.38
N ASP A 419 -1.39 -9.12 15.20
CA ASP A 419 -2.77 -9.43 14.82
C ASP A 419 -3.37 -10.51 15.72
N ASP A 420 -2.65 -11.61 15.97
CA ASP A 420 -3.10 -12.69 16.86
C ASP A 420 -3.31 -12.18 18.30
N ALA A 421 -2.36 -11.40 18.83
CA ALA A 421 -2.46 -10.83 20.17
C ALA A 421 -3.66 -9.88 20.30
N THR A 422 -3.92 -9.06 19.26
CA THR A 422 -5.06 -8.14 19.26
C THR A 422 -6.39 -8.90 19.15
N GLY A 423 -6.46 -9.95 18.35
CA GLY A 423 -7.62 -10.84 18.31
C GLY A 423 -7.94 -11.44 19.68
N GLU A 424 -6.91 -11.89 20.45
CA GLU A 424 -7.12 -12.40 21.80
C GLU A 424 -7.54 -11.30 22.80
N LEU A 425 -6.99 -10.09 22.68
CA LEU A 425 -7.35 -8.94 23.51
C LEU A 425 -8.84 -8.60 23.37
N VAL A 426 -9.33 -8.39 22.14
CA VAL A 426 -10.71 -7.99 21.89
C VAL A 426 -11.73 -9.13 22.13
N ASN A 427 -11.25 -10.37 22.14
CA ASN A 427 -12.04 -11.55 22.53
C ASN A 427 -11.94 -11.89 24.03
N LYS A 428 -11.36 -10.99 24.85
CA LYS A 428 -11.23 -11.12 26.31
C LYS A 428 -10.40 -12.34 26.75
N ARG A 429 -9.49 -12.80 25.91
CA ARG A 429 -8.59 -13.92 26.18
C ARG A 429 -7.18 -13.47 26.62
N ALA A 430 -6.95 -12.16 26.54
CA ALA A 430 -5.71 -11.54 27.02
C ALA A 430 -6.01 -10.16 27.61
N THR A 431 -5.20 -9.75 28.57
CA THR A 431 -5.16 -8.37 29.09
C THR A 431 -4.29 -7.49 28.18
N ALA A 432 -4.38 -6.16 28.32
CA ALA A 432 -3.51 -5.23 27.63
C ALA A 432 -2.01 -5.44 27.97
N ALA A 433 -1.71 -5.81 29.21
CA ALA A 433 -0.35 -6.11 29.64
C ALA A 433 0.20 -7.39 28.95
N GLU A 434 -0.61 -8.44 28.87
CA GLU A 434 -0.23 -9.68 28.18
C GLU A 434 -0.09 -9.44 26.67
N TRP A 435 -0.98 -8.62 26.07
CA TRP A 435 -0.85 -8.18 24.67
C TRP A 435 0.54 -7.55 24.42
N ALA A 436 0.90 -6.53 25.19
CA ALA A 436 2.18 -5.84 25.07
C ALA A 436 3.37 -6.76 25.27
N GLN A 437 3.31 -7.68 26.26
CA GLN A 437 4.36 -8.63 26.53
C GLN A 437 4.57 -9.64 25.38
N ARG A 438 3.49 -10.18 24.82
CA ARG A 438 3.54 -11.15 23.72
C ARG A 438 4.13 -10.52 22.47
N VAL A 439 3.65 -9.33 22.11
CA VAL A 439 4.16 -8.62 20.94
C VAL A 439 5.61 -8.21 21.11
N GLN A 440 6.00 -7.68 22.30
CA GLN A 440 7.40 -7.35 22.58
C GLN A 440 8.30 -8.58 22.47
N LYS A 441 7.86 -9.73 22.99
CA LYS A 441 8.62 -10.99 22.87
C LYS A 441 8.85 -11.38 21.42
N ALA A 442 7.85 -11.21 20.55
CA ALA A 442 7.98 -11.49 19.11
C ALA A 442 8.97 -10.50 18.46
N ALA A 443 8.87 -9.21 18.78
CA ALA A 443 9.79 -8.19 18.29
C ALA A 443 11.23 -8.44 18.74
N ASP A 444 11.45 -8.79 20.01
CA ASP A 444 12.77 -9.11 20.57
C ASP A 444 13.40 -10.36 19.92
N ALA A 445 12.58 -11.38 19.63
CA ALA A 445 13.04 -12.59 18.94
C ALA A 445 13.49 -12.24 17.51
N LEU A 446 12.68 -11.47 16.81
CA LEU A 446 12.99 -10.99 15.45
C LEU A 446 14.25 -10.12 15.43
N ALA A 447 14.39 -9.19 16.39
CA ALA A 447 15.56 -8.31 16.49
C ALA A 447 16.87 -9.10 16.66
N LYS A 448 16.84 -10.23 17.37
CA LYS A 448 17.99 -11.11 17.62
C LYS A 448 18.29 -12.09 16.49
N ASP A 449 17.34 -12.33 15.60
CA ASP A 449 17.51 -13.30 14.51
C ASP A 449 18.45 -12.72 13.44
N SER A 450 19.64 -13.28 13.32
CA SER A 450 20.64 -12.88 12.32
C SER A 450 20.27 -13.28 10.89
N GLY A 451 19.33 -14.22 10.72
CA GLY A 451 18.82 -14.63 9.40
C GLY A 451 17.81 -13.67 8.82
N VAL A 452 17.28 -12.75 9.62
CA VAL A 452 16.31 -11.75 9.17
C VAL A 452 17.00 -10.41 8.96
N LYS A 453 16.83 -9.86 7.76
CA LYS A 453 17.29 -8.51 7.45
C LYS A 453 16.52 -7.48 8.28
N LYS A 454 17.23 -6.53 8.86
CA LYS A 454 16.66 -5.41 9.61
C LYS A 454 16.65 -4.16 8.75
N TYR A 455 15.54 -3.46 8.81
CA TYR A 455 15.35 -2.18 8.13
C TYR A 455 15.30 -1.05 9.16
N THR A 456 15.55 0.16 8.72
CA THR A 456 15.49 1.37 9.56
C THR A 456 14.56 2.39 8.90
N ARG A 457 13.69 2.98 9.74
CA ARG A 457 12.81 4.09 9.37
C ARG A 457 13.55 5.41 9.48
#